data_8c92b38464ddd4044a83f9af03c69f27
#
_entry.id   8c92b38464ddd4044a83f9af03c69f27
#
_cell.length_a   1.000
_cell.length_b   1.000
_cell.length_c   1.000
_cell.angle_alpha   90.00
_cell.angle_beta   90.00
_cell.angle_gamma   90.00
#
_symmetry.space_group_name_H-M   'P 1'
#
loop_
_entity.id
_entity.type
_entity.pdbx_description
1 polymer ?
#
loop_
_entity_poly.entity_id
_entity_poly.type
_entity_poly.pdbx_seq_one_letter_code
_entity_poly.pdbx_strand_id
1 'polypeptide(L)'
;MYDENNIFAKILRGEIPCKKIYEDKFILSFYDINPQKKIHALVIPKGKYTDLDDFSNNASSDEMVGLLKGINIVAKKLGISVDTGKGYRALANINEHGGQEVPHLHFHLFGGEPVGKMVQ
;
A
#
# COMPACT_ATOMS: atom_id res chain seq x y z
N MET A 1 1.71 -6.21 19.48
CA MET A 1 0.88 -5.02 19.69
C MET A 1 1.17 -3.95 18.64
N TYR A 2 0.12 -3.31 18.14
CA TYR A 2 0.29 -2.30 17.08
C TYR A 2 1.04 -1.08 17.64
N ASP A 3 2.04 -0.62 16.88
CA ASP A 3 2.81 0.57 17.25
C ASP A 3 2.12 1.83 16.75
N GLU A 4 1.47 2.57 17.64
CA GLU A 4 0.76 3.80 17.31
C GLU A 4 1.69 4.94 16.85
N ASN A 5 2.99 4.79 17.03
CA ASN A 5 3.98 5.79 16.65
C ASN A 5 4.61 5.56 15.27
N ASN A 6 4.12 4.56 14.53
CA ASN A 6 4.64 4.34 13.18
C ASN A 6 4.20 5.48 12.26
N ILE A 7 4.99 5.71 11.22
CA ILE A 7 4.80 6.87 10.34
C ILE A 7 3.45 6.84 9.60
N PHE A 8 2.96 5.64 9.24
CA PHE A 8 1.69 5.55 8.52
C PHE A 8 0.50 5.83 9.44
N ALA A 9 0.58 5.42 10.72
CA ALA A 9 -0.42 5.80 11.71
C ALA A 9 -0.48 7.32 11.87
N LYS A 10 0.68 7.97 11.88
CA LYS A 10 0.75 9.43 11.97
C LYS A 10 0.18 10.11 10.72
N ILE A 11 0.41 9.56 9.55
CA ILE A 11 -0.19 10.06 8.32
C ILE A 11 -1.71 9.93 8.37
N LEU A 12 -2.22 8.77 8.81
CA LEU A 12 -3.66 8.54 8.95
C LEU A 12 -4.33 9.51 9.93
N ARG A 13 -3.62 9.91 10.99
CA ARG A 13 -4.12 10.89 11.95
C ARG A 13 -3.95 12.34 11.50
N GLY A 14 -3.33 12.56 10.34
CA GLY A 14 -3.08 13.91 9.83
C GLY A 14 -1.91 14.64 10.48
N GLU A 15 -1.07 13.93 11.24
CA GLU A 15 0.09 14.53 11.91
C GLU A 15 1.27 14.72 10.96
N ILE A 16 1.36 13.91 9.92
CA ILE A 16 2.39 13.98 8.89
C ILE A 16 1.71 14.08 7.53
N PRO A 17 2.10 15.05 6.68
CA PRO A 17 1.50 15.17 5.35
C PRO A 17 1.96 14.05 4.41
N CYS A 18 1.14 13.78 3.39
CA CYS A 18 1.50 12.87 2.30
C CYS A 18 0.94 13.41 1.00
N LYS A 19 1.49 12.95 -0.13
CA LYS A 19 0.93 13.26 -1.45
C LYS A 19 -0.14 12.23 -1.78
N LYS A 20 -1.37 12.52 -1.37
CA LYS A 20 -2.48 11.59 -1.50
C LYS A 20 -2.84 11.34 -2.96
N ILE A 21 -3.09 10.07 -3.28
CA ILE A 21 -3.60 9.63 -4.59
C ILE A 21 -5.09 9.36 -4.49
N TYR A 22 -5.51 8.65 -3.45
CA TYR A 22 -6.90 8.21 -3.29
C TYR A 22 -7.18 7.85 -1.83
N GLU A 23 -8.40 8.03 -1.42
CA GLU A 23 -8.84 7.69 -0.08
C GLU A 23 -10.31 7.32 -0.10
N ASP A 24 -10.66 6.26 0.64
CA ASP A 24 -12.06 5.92 0.87
C ASP A 24 -12.24 5.44 2.31
N LYS A 25 -13.34 4.78 2.60
CA LYS A 25 -13.64 4.28 3.95
C LYS A 25 -12.59 3.30 4.47
N PHE A 26 -11.97 2.53 3.58
CA PHE A 26 -11.12 1.41 3.97
C PHE A 26 -9.63 1.65 3.78
N ILE A 27 -9.25 2.46 2.81
CA ILE A 27 -7.84 2.64 2.45
C ILE A 27 -7.46 4.09 2.28
N LEU A 28 -6.14 4.32 2.39
CA LEU A 28 -5.49 5.55 1.98
C LEU A 28 -4.35 5.16 1.03
N SER A 29 -4.18 5.91 -0.04
CA SER A 29 -3.07 5.71 -0.98
C SER A 29 -2.35 7.03 -1.21
N PHE A 30 -1.01 6.97 -1.26
CA PHE A 30 -0.16 8.14 -1.46
C PHE A 30 1.14 7.70 -2.13
N TYR A 31 1.87 8.68 -2.69
CA TYR A 31 3.17 8.41 -3.33
C TYR A 31 4.23 8.13 -2.28
N ASP A 32 5.10 7.15 -2.57
CA ASP A 32 6.30 6.93 -1.76
C ASP A 32 7.24 8.13 -1.91
N ILE A 33 7.83 8.60 -0.80
CA ILE A 33 8.72 9.75 -0.83
C ILE A 33 10.09 9.42 -1.42
N ASN A 34 10.42 8.12 -1.51
CA ASN A 34 11.67 7.63 -2.10
C ASN A 34 11.33 6.65 -3.24
N PRO A 35 10.79 7.14 -4.37
CA PRO A 35 10.30 6.25 -5.42
C PRO A 35 11.42 5.42 -6.02
N GLN A 36 11.16 4.13 -6.18
CA GLN A 36 12.09 3.16 -6.75
C GLN A 36 11.87 2.94 -8.25
N LYS A 37 10.73 3.39 -8.77
CA LYS A 37 10.35 3.32 -10.18
C LYS A 37 9.63 4.60 -10.55
N LYS A 38 9.33 4.80 -11.84
CA LYS A 38 8.61 6.00 -12.32
C LYS A 38 7.34 6.24 -11.53
N ILE A 39 6.58 5.18 -11.27
CA ILE A 39 5.40 5.22 -10.41
C ILE A 39 5.65 4.29 -9.26
N HIS A 40 5.61 4.82 -8.06
CA HIS A 40 5.77 4.05 -6.82
C HIS A 40 4.77 4.60 -5.82
N ALA A 41 3.66 3.90 -5.66
CA ALA A 41 2.59 4.27 -4.75
C ALA A 41 2.49 3.27 -3.60
N LEU A 42 1.93 3.73 -2.50
CA LEU A 42 1.61 2.88 -1.35
C LEU A 42 0.09 2.85 -1.19
N VAL A 43 -0.42 1.68 -0.83
CA VAL A 43 -1.83 1.50 -0.46
C VAL A 43 -1.85 0.88 0.92
N ILE A 44 -2.50 1.56 1.87
CA ILE A 44 -2.57 1.10 3.25
C ILE A 44 -4.03 0.98 3.69
N PRO A 45 -4.35 -0.03 4.52
CA PRO A 45 -5.66 -0.06 5.18
C PRO A 45 -5.70 1.03 6.26
N LYS A 46 -6.89 1.54 6.53
CA LYS A 46 -7.07 2.53 7.60
C LYS A 46 -7.07 1.88 8.99
N GLY A 47 -7.41 0.60 9.07
CA GLY A 47 -7.36 -0.14 10.32
C GLY A 47 -5.93 -0.38 10.79
N LYS A 48 -5.78 -0.67 12.08
CA LYS A 48 -4.47 -0.81 12.74
C LYS A 48 -3.97 -2.23 12.62
N TYR A 49 -3.42 -2.58 11.46
CA TYR A 49 -2.88 -3.90 11.18
C TYR A 49 -1.39 -3.79 10.89
N THR A 50 -0.60 -4.56 11.62
CA THR A 50 0.87 -4.50 11.54
C THR A 50 1.39 -5.05 10.23
N ASP A 51 0.82 -6.17 9.77
CA ASP A 51 1.30 -6.87 8.57
C ASP A 51 0.16 -7.65 7.93
N LEU A 52 0.48 -8.37 6.86
CA LEU A 52 -0.52 -9.14 6.11
C LEU A 52 -1.12 -10.27 6.96
N ASP A 53 -0.31 -10.92 7.80
CA ASP A 53 -0.81 -11.99 8.68
C ASP A 53 -1.82 -11.45 9.68
N ASP A 54 -1.50 -10.31 10.31
CA ASP A 54 -2.41 -9.64 11.23
C ASP A 54 -3.72 -9.27 10.54
N PHE A 55 -3.62 -8.65 9.36
CA PHE A 55 -4.79 -8.26 8.57
C PHE A 55 -5.65 -9.47 8.19
N SER A 56 -5.00 -10.53 7.70
CA SER A 56 -5.71 -11.73 7.25
C SER A 56 -6.43 -12.44 8.39
N ASN A 57 -5.89 -12.38 9.59
CA ASN A 57 -6.48 -13.03 10.76
C ASN A 57 -7.53 -12.18 11.46
N ASN A 58 -7.42 -10.87 11.39
CA ASN A 58 -8.20 -9.99 12.27
C ASN A 58 -9.09 -8.98 11.57
N ALA A 59 -8.87 -8.68 10.31
CA ALA A 59 -9.70 -7.72 9.59
C ALA A 59 -11.06 -8.31 9.22
N SER A 60 -12.03 -7.44 9.04
CA SER A 60 -13.35 -7.85 8.55
C SER A 60 -13.31 -8.21 7.07
N SER A 61 -14.32 -8.95 6.61
CA SER A 61 -14.46 -9.25 5.18
C SER A 61 -14.55 -7.97 4.35
N ASP A 62 -15.26 -6.96 4.84
CA ASP A 62 -15.40 -5.69 4.13
C ASP A 62 -14.06 -4.97 4.00
N GLU A 63 -13.23 -5.02 5.05
CA GLU A 63 -11.89 -4.43 4.99
C GLU A 63 -11.00 -5.16 3.97
N MET A 64 -11.09 -6.48 3.91
CA MET A 64 -10.32 -7.29 2.96
C MET A 64 -10.73 -6.96 1.52
N VAL A 65 -12.02 -6.91 1.25
CA VAL A 65 -12.55 -6.55 -0.06
C VAL A 65 -12.14 -5.10 -0.40
N GLY A 66 -12.26 -4.20 0.57
CA GLY A 66 -11.90 -2.79 0.38
C GLY A 66 -10.43 -2.61 0.01
N LEU A 67 -9.53 -3.36 0.64
CA LEU A 67 -8.12 -3.29 0.31
C LEU A 67 -7.84 -3.78 -1.12
N LEU A 68 -8.35 -4.94 -1.49
CA LEU A 68 -8.11 -5.49 -2.84
C LEU A 68 -8.71 -4.61 -3.93
N LYS A 69 -9.96 -4.18 -3.75
CA LYS A 69 -10.58 -3.27 -4.72
C LYS A 69 -9.84 -1.94 -4.76
N GLY A 70 -9.40 -1.45 -3.62
CA GLY A 70 -8.65 -0.20 -3.51
C GLY A 70 -7.35 -0.22 -4.28
N ILE A 71 -6.62 -1.33 -4.24
CA ILE A 71 -5.39 -1.48 -5.03
C ILE A 71 -5.69 -1.28 -6.52
N ASN A 72 -6.73 -1.90 -7.02
CA ASN A 72 -7.09 -1.77 -8.44
C ASN A 72 -7.56 -0.35 -8.78
N ILE A 73 -8.35 0.28 -7.91
CA ILE A 73 -8.78 1.67 -8.10
C ILE A 73 -7.57 2.59 -8.23
N VAL A 74 -6.59 2.43 -7.35
CA VAL A 74 -5.37 3.24 -7.37
C VAL A 74 -4.58 2.99 -8.65
N ALA A 75 -4.42 1.73 -9.05
CA ALA A 75 -3.73 1.39 -10.30
C ALA A 75 -4.39 2.05 -11.50
N LYS A 76 -5.72 2.07 -11.55
CA LYS A 76 -6.46 2.74 -12.63
C LYS A 76 -6.24 4.25 -12.61
N LYS A 77 -6.29 4.87 -11.44
CA LYS A 77 -6.06 6.31 -11.31
C LYS A 77 -4.65 6.69 -11.77
N LEU A 78 -3.67 5.82 -11.55
CA LEU A 78 -2.29 6.06 -11.95
C LEU A 78 -2.02 5.68 -13.42
N GLY A 79 -2.99 5.09 -14.10
CA GLY A 79 -2.83 4.69 -15.50
C GLY A 79 -1.93 3.50 -15.71
N ILE A 80 -1.81 2.61 -14.72
CA ILE A 80 -0.91 1.45 -14.77
C ILE A 80 -1.65 0.10 -14.72
N SER A 81 -2.97 0.10 -14.61
CA SER A 81 -3.73 -1.14 -14.60
C SER A 81 -3.69 -1.82 -15.98
N VAL A 82 -4.20 -3.04 -16.05
CA VAL A 82 -4.21 -3.81 -17.31
C VAL A 82 -5.03 -3.11 -18.39
N ASP A 83 -6.12 -2.43 -18.00
CA ASP A 83 -7.01 -1.75 -18.95
C ASP A 83 -6.65 -0.28 -19.19
N THR A 84 -5.81 0.34 -18.34
CA THR A 84 -5.41 1.74 -18.50
C THR A 84 -3.93 1.90 -18.85
N GLY A 85 -3.15 0.84 -18.77
CA GLY A 85 -1.71 0.88 -19.01
C GLY A 85 -1.18 -0.51 -19.31
N LYS A 86 0.04 -0.79 -18.87
CA LYS A 86 0.74 -2.03 -19.19
C LYS A 86 0.90 -2.97 -17.99
N GLY A 87 0.19 -2.71 -16.91
CA GLY A 87 0.29 -3.53 -15.72
C GLY A 87 1.30 -2.99 -14.71
N TYR A 88 1.34 -3.62 -13.56
CA TYR A 88 2.13 -3.13 -12.44
C TYR A 88 2.50 -4.30 -11.52
N ARG A 89 3.44 -4.06 -10.63
CA ARG A 89 3.76 -5.01 -9.57
C ARG A 89 3.14 -4.51 -8.26
N ALA A 90 2.39 -5.40 -7.60
CA ALA A 90 1.87 -5.13 -6.27
C ALA A 90 2.54 -6.10 -5.30
N LEU A 91 3.16 -5.58 -4.25
CA LEU A 91 3.82 -6.43 -3.26
C LEU A 91 3.71 -5.84 -1.86
N ALA A 92 3.77 -6.71 -0.86
CA ALA A 92 3.89 -6.34 0.53
C ALA A 92 5.09 -7.08 1.12
N ASN A 93 5.80 -6.43 2.03
CA ASN A 93 6.88 -7.03 2.79
C ASN A 93 6.34 -7.40 4.17
N ILE A 94 6.61 -8.62 4.63
CA ILE A 94 6.06 -9.11 5.89
C ILE A 94 7.23 -9.46 6.82
N ASN A 95 7.30 -8.75 7.94
CA ASN A 95 8.22 -9.00 9.05
C ASN A 95 9.69 -8.97 8.63
N GLU A 96 10.56 -9.61 9.41
CA GLU A 96 12.01 -9.50 9.32
C GLU A 96 12.57 -10.00 7.97
N HIS A 97 12.26 -11.22 7.60
CA HIS A 97 12.78 -11.79 6.36
C HIS A 97 12.18 -11.16 5.12
N GLY A 98 10.99 -10.57 5.22
CA GLY A 98 10.39 -9.81 4.13
C GLY A 98 10.89 -8.38 4.02
N GLY A 99 11.66 -7.91 5.01
CA GLY A 99 12.20 -6.57 5.01
C GLY A 99 11.18 -5.47 5.28
N GLN A 100 10.16 -5.76 6.09
CA GLN A 100 9.15 -4.77 6.44
C GLN A 100 9.76 -3.68 7.32
N GLU A 101 9.74 -2.44 6.83
CA GLU A 101 10.34 -1.32 7.57
C GLU A 101 9.35 -0.59 8.47
N VAL A 102 8.09 -0.42 8.01
CA VAL A 102 7.05 0.27 8.78
C VAL A 102 6.04 -0.76 9.28
N PRO A 103 5.78 -0.82 10.61
CA PRO A 103 4.87 -1.83 11.18
C PRO A 103 3.39 -1.44 11.04
N HIS A 104 3.00 -1.16 9.84
CA HIS A 104 1.62 -0.97 9.39
C HIS A 104 1.53 -1.55 7.99
N LEU A 105 0.61 -2.48 7.77
CA LEU A 105 0.47 -3.16 6.48
C LEU A 105 0.42 -2.14 5.34
N HIS A 106 1.22 -2.37 4.31
CA HIS A 106 1.20 -1.54 3.12
C HIS A 106 1.60 -2.36 1.91
N PHE A 107 0.91 -2.09 0.80
CA PHE A 107 1.29 -2.63 -0.50
C PHE A 107 2.00 -1.56 -1.29
N HIS A 108 3.12 -1.94 -1.90
CA HIS A 108 3.81 -1.10 -2.89
C HIS A 108 3.22 -1.40 -4.25
N LEU A 109 2.95 -0.37 -5.04
CA LEU A 109 2.56 -0.49 -6.44
C LEU A 109 3.65 0.15 -7.29
N PHE A 110 4.27 -0.63 -8.15
CA PHE A 110 5.33 -0.16 -9.04
C PHE A 110 4.84 -0.25 -10.49
N GLY A 111 5.01 0.82 -11.25
CA GLY A 111 4.59 0.83 -12.65
C GLY A 111 5.19 1.97 -13.43
N GLY A 112 4.63 2.22 -14.61
CA GLY A 112 5.10 3.26 -15.51
C GLY A 112 6.32 2.87 -16.32
N GLU A 113 6.90 1.72 -16.03
CA GLU A 113 8.07 1.14 -16.70
C GLU A 113 8.20 -0.32 -16.28
N PRO A 114 8.95 -1.15 -17.03
CA PRO A 114 9.23 -2.52 -16.56
C PRO A 114 9.95 -2.49 -15.21
N VAL A 115 9.52 -3.33 -14.28
CA VAL A 115 10.05 -3.30 -12.92
C VAL A 115 11.21 -4.27 -12.69
N GLY A 116 11.57 -5.07 -13.71
CA GLY A 116 12.72 -5.93 -13.65
C GLY A 116 12.45 -7.27 -12.96
N LYS A 117 13.50 -7.85 -12.39
CA LYS A 117 13.42 -9.17 -11.75
C LYS A 117 12.51 -9.14 -10.53
N MET A 118 11.87 -10.29 -10.29
CA MET A 118 10.96 -10.43 -9.16
C MET A 118 11.69 -10.29 -7.82
N VAL A 119 12.88 -10.90 -7.71
CA VAL A 119 13.72 -10.83 -6.51
C VAL A 119 15.14 -10.49 -6.92
N GLN A 120 15.74 -9.57 -6.17
CA GLN A 120 17.12 -9.10 -6.40
C GLN A 120 18.12 -9.99 -5.67
#